data_4a4ca6dc5f28812b9b2d632b0d1ae8f9
#
_entry.id   4a4ca6dc5f28812b9b2d632b0d1ae8f9
#
_cell.length_a   1.000
_cell.length_b   1.000
_cell.length_c   1.000
_cell.angle_alpha   90.00
_cell.angle_beta   90.00
_cell.angle_gamma   90.00
#
_symmetry.space_group_name_H-M   'P 1'
#
loop_
_entity.id
_entity.type
_entity.pdbx_description
1 polymer ?
#
loop_
_entity_poly.entity_id
_entity_poly.type
_entity_poly.pdbx_seq_one_letter_code
_entity_poly.pdbx_strand_id
1 'polypeptide(L)'
;MTRATKRVAVDDVAAHNQRMWDRLSAAGIPYTRPQGTPPKTNAAKRRFLDPNDRLAGLPIKGQRVLALAGGGGWHAVLFAELGAETTVLDISARQLKTVRDLARSRDVKLRLLHGDMRDLSVFADGSFDLVWHSHSIVFVPDAARVIAEVGRVLAPGGVYRASTMHPVTLRMYGTWTGTGWGFRQSYFEDGAVVFDDPTWEFEDVKVDAPTLEYGHRISDLINACAAAGLVVDGFWETTPGEISTRVPLRALPPKRLLAEREGLEPGSDDALERSLPAFIEWRARKVSLPSGSGSRPRTVTRAPRPSGPRRAGSPTSRRRARAR
;
A
#
# COMPACT_ATOMS: atom_id res chain seq x y z
N MET A 1 6.78 33.56 3.45
CA MET A 1 7.93 32.96 4.20
C MET A 1 7.74 31.46 4.17
N THR A 2 8.44 30.78 3.29
CA THR A 2 8.36 29.33 3.10
C THR A 2 9.04 28.64 4.29
N ARG A 3 8.25 27.98 5.13
CA ARG A 3 8.76 27.19 6.24
C ARG A 3 9.45 25.95 5.65
N ALA A 4 10.78 25.90 5.73
CA ALA A 4 11.55 24.74 5.28
C ALA A 4 11.09 23.51 6.05
N THR A 5 10.49 22.54 5.35
CA THR A 5 10.15 21.22 5.90
C THR A 5 11.44 20.52 6.28
N LYS A 6 11.67 20.34 7.56
CA LYS A 6 12.82 19.61 8.11
C LYS A 6 12.70 18.16 7.63
N ARG A 7 13.64 17.69 6.79
CA ARG A 7 13.73 16.27 6.40
C ARG A 7 13.90 15.43 7.68
N VAL A 8 12.91 14.60 7.96
CA VAL A 8 12.97 13.64 9.08
C VAL A 8 13.78 12.41 8.62
N ALA A 9 14.72 11.95 9.42
CA ALA A 9 15.49 10.74 9.13
C ALA A 9 14.56 9.50 9.15
N VAL A 10 14.91 8.44 8.41
CA VAL A 10 14.05 7.24 8.24
C VAL A 10 13.67 6.60 9.57
N ASP A 11 14.61 6.57 10.54
CA ASP A 11 14.35 6.02 11.88
C ASP A 11 13.41 6.92 12.70
N ASP A 12 13.48 8.23 12.51
CA ASP A 12 12.58 9.19 13.13
C ASP A 12 11.14 9.06 12.62
N VAL A 13 10.95 8.70 11.35
CA VAL A 13 9.62 8.45 10.77
C VAL A 13 8.95 7.26 11.43
N ALA A 14 9.66 6.13 11.56
CA ALA A 14 9.13 4.94 12.21
C ALA A 14 8.75 5.22 13.67
N ALA A 15 9.67 5.84 14.43
CA ALA A 15 9.44 6.18 15.82
C ALA A 15 8.29 7.19 15.99
N HIS A 16 8.16 8.14 15.05
CA HIS A 16 7.03 9.08 15.05
C HIS A 16 5.71 8.35 14.79
N ASN A 17 5.60 7.60 13.71
CA ASN A 17 4.38 6.90 13.35
C ASN A 17 3.98 5.83 14.38
N GLN A 18 4.95 5.15 15.01
CA GLN A 18 4.69 4.25 16.13
C GLN A 18 3.96 4.96 17.27
N ARG A 19 4.47 6.13 17.69
CA ARG A 19 3.82 6.93 18.76
C ARG A 19 2.41 7.37 18.37
N MET A 20 2.22 7.76 17.10
CA MET A 20 0.90 8.20 16.63
C MET A 20 -0.07 7.03 16.60
N TRP A 21 0.32 5.87 16.09
CA TRP A 21 -0.52 4.67 16.10
C TRP A 21 -0.82 4.15 17.51
N ASP A 22 0.12 4.29 18.45
CA ASP A 22 -0.15 3.98 19.86
C ASP A 22 -1.19 4.94 20.47
N ARG A 23 -1.15 6.25 20.11
CA ARG A 23 -2.17 7.23 20.54
C ARG A 23 -3.55 6.91 19.93
N LEU A 24 -3.62 6.67 18.63
CA LEU A 24 -4.84 6.28 17.94
C LEU A 24 -5.44 5.00 18.53
N SER A 25 -4.60 4.00 18.82
CA SER A 25 -5.01 2.76 19.46
C SER A 25 -5.50 2.98 20.90
N ALA A 26 -4.88 3.91 21.64
CA ALA A 26 -5.33 4.25 23.00
C ALA A 26 -6.70 4.94 22.98
N ALA A 27 -6.99 5.73 21.97
CA ALA A 27 -8.28 6.39 21.77
C ALA A 27 -9.36 5.45 21.21
N GLY A 28 -8.98 4.25 20.74
CA GLY A 28 -9.93 3.25 20.24
C GLY A 28 -10.59 3.61 18.91
N ILE A 29 -9.89 4.33 18.03
CA ILE A 29 -10.44 4.66 16.71
C ILE A 29 -10.74 3.38 15.90
N PRO A 30 -11.67 3.42 14.94
CA PRO A 30 -12.13 2.24 14.19
C PRO A 30 -11.01 1.39 13.60
N TYR A 31 -9.98 1.98 13.01
CA TYR A 31 -8.88 1.25 12.36
C TYR A 31 -7.91 0.53 13.32
N THR A 32 -8.03 0.77 14.63
CA THR A 32 -7.16 0.18 15.63
C THR A 32 -7.81 -0.94 16.43
N ARG A 33 -9.06 -1.27 16.13
CA ARG A 33 -9.86 -2.30 16.81
C ARG A 33 -10.73 -3.07 15.83
N PRO A 34 -11.18 -4.29 16.19
CA PRO A 34 -12.10 -5.04 15.35
C PRO A 34 -13.41 -4.28 15.18
N GLN A 35 -13.88 -4.18 13.93
CA GLN A 35 -15.12 -3.53 13.58
C GLN A 35 -16.23 -4.56 13.29
N GLY A 36 -17.45 -4.24 13.68
CA GLY A 36 -18.63 -5.05 13.41
C GLY A 36 -18.63 -6.42 14.07
N THR A 37 -19.61 -7.23 13.70
CA THR A 37 -19.75 -8.61 14.18
C THR A 37 -18.88 -9.55 13.34
N PRO A 38 -18.04 -10.40 13.96
CA PRO A 38 -17.21 -11.33 13.22
C PRO A 38 -18.07 -12.34 12.43
N PRO A 39 -17.66 -12.66 11.20
CA PRO A 39 -18.33 -13.68 10.42
C PRO A 39 -18.20 -15.06 11.09
N LYS A 40 -19.31 -15.83 11.10
CA LYS A 40 -19.37 -17.11 11.82
C LYS A 40 -18.96 -18.30 10.98
N THR A 41 -19.37 -18.34 9.70
CA THR A 41 -19.07 -19.49 8.82
C THR A 41 -17.74 -19.28 8.07
N ASN A 42 -17.08 -20.35 7.66
CA ASN A 42 -15.85 -20.25 6.87
C ASN A 42 -16.07 -19.54 5.54
N ALA A 43 -17.20 -19.73 4.89
CA ALA A 43 -17.55 -18.98 3.67
C ALA A 43 -17.66 -17.47 3.93
N ALA A 44 -18.33 -17.07 5.02
CA ALA A 44 -18.46 -15.68 5.39
C ALA A 44 -17.12 -15.06 5.81
N LYS A 45 -16.26 -15.82 6.52
CA LYS A 45 -14.89 -15.38 6.88
C LYS A 45 -14.05 -15.14 5.63
N ARG A 46 -14.10 -16.07 4.67
CA ARG A 46 -13.39 -15.93 3.39
C ARG A 46 -13.89 -14.71 2.63
N ARG A 47 -15.21 -14.52 2.55
CA ARG A 47 -15.80 -13.34 1.89
C ARG A 47 -15.45 -12.02 2.59
N PHE A 48 -15.29 -12.03 3.91
CA PHE A 48 -14.81 -10.86 4.66
C PHE A 48 -13.37 -10.49 4.30
N LEU A 49 -12.49 -11.49 4.20
CA LEU A 49 -11.09 -11.30 3.83
C LEU A 49 -10.93 -10.89 2.37
N ASP A 50 -11.77 -11.43 1.49
CA ASP A 50 -11.65 -11.27 0.04
C ASP A 50 -13.03 -11.09 -0.60
N PRO A 51 -13.67 -9.93 -0.37
CA PRO A 51 -15.03 -9.67 -0.84
C PRO A 51 -15.17 -9.68 -2.37
N ASN A 52 -14.08 -9.39 -3.07
CA ASN A 52 -14.03 -9.23 -4.52
C ASN A 52 -13.28 -10.36 -5.24
N ASP A 53 -13.00 -11.48 -4.54
CA ASP A 53 -12.24 -12.63 -5.04
C ASP A 53 -10.87 -12.28 -5.66
N ARG A 54 -10.20 -11.27 -5.10
CA ARG A 54 -8.90 -10.79 -5.57
C ARG A 54 -7.74 -11.72 -5.21
N LEU A 55 -7.95 -12.65 -4.26
CA LEU A 55 -7.02 -13.75 -3.99
C LEU A 55 -7.14 -14.89 -5.01
N ALA A 56 -8.10 -14.81 -5.95
CA ALA A 56 -8.28 -15.76 -7.05
C ALA A 56 -8.27 -17.23 -6.59
N GLY A 57 -9.10 -17.54 -5.60
CA GLY A 57 -9.27 -18.89 -5.12
C GLY A 57 -8.10 -19.46 -4.31
N LEU A 58 -7.07 -18.66 -3.95
CA LEU A 58 -5.94 -19.13 -3.13
C LEU A 58 -6.44 -19.89 -1.88
N PRO A 59 -6.00 -21.15 -1.64
CA PRO A 59 -6.35 -21.86 -0.43
C PRO A 59 -5.75 -21.14 0.79
N ILE A 60 -6.53 -20.97 1.86
CA ILE A 60 -6.03 -20.33 3.09
C ILE A 60 -5.54 -21.38 4.10
N LYS A 61 -6.23 -22.51 4.19
CA LYS A 61 -5.87 -23.57 5.12
C LYS A 61 -4.47 -24.12 4.85
N GLY A 62 -3.65 -24.18 5.89
CA GLY A 62 -2.27 -24.66 5.81
C GLY A 62 -1.28 -23.65 5.22
N GLN A 63 -1.72 -22.46 4.81
CA GLN A 63 -0.80 -21.42 4.33
C GLN A 63 -0.09 -20.72 5.48
N ARG A 64 1.17 -20.36 5.28
CA ARG A 64 1.94 -19.49 6.16
C ARG A 64 1.65 -18.04 5.76
N VAL A 65 0.88 -17.34 6.59
CA VAL A 65 0.40 -15.99 6.29
C VAL A 65 1.14 -14.98 7.15
N LEU A 66 1.71 -13.94 6.54
CA LEU A 66 2.18 -12.75 7.23
C LEU A 66 1.14 -11.64 7.05
N ALA A 67 0.48 -11.23 8.14
CA ALA A 67 -0.26 -9.99 8.22
C ALA A 67 0.73 -8.87 8.57
N LEU A 68 1.15 -8.12 7.54
CA LEU A 68 2.16 -7.07 7.64
C LEU A 68 1.49 -5.75 7.99
N ALA A 69 1.98 -5.11 9.07
CA ALA A 69 1.31 -3.98 9.73
C ALA A 69 -0.19 -4.28 9.95
N GLY A 70 -0.46 -5.48 10.46
CA GLY A 70 -1.80 -6.10 10.50
C GLY A 70 -2.48 -5.99 11.85
N GLY A 71 -2.11 -5.01 12.68
CA GLY A 71 -2.68 -4.84 14.01
C GLY A 71 -4.16 -4.43 14.01
N GLY A 72 -4.81 -4.59 15.15
CA GLY A 72 -6.13 -4.06 15.50
C GLY A 72 -7.36 -4.76 14.93
N GLY A 73 -7.32 -5.28 13.68
CA GLY A 73 -8.47 -5.77 12.96
C GLY A 73 -8.74 -7.29 13.04
N TRP A 74 -9.81 -7.73 12.37
CA TRP A 74 -10.19 -9.14 12.29
C TRP A 74 -9.26 -9.99 11.40
N HIS A 75 -8.56 -9.40 10.43
CA HIS A 75 -7.92 -10.13 9.34
C HIS A 75 -7.03 -11.29 9.82
N ALA A 76 -6.07 -11.02 10.71
CA ALA A 76 -5.14 -12.03 11.19
C ALA A 76 -5.85 -13.19 11.92
N VAL A 77 -6.85 -12.87 12.73
CA VAL A 77 -7.64 -13.86 13.46
C VAL A 77 -8.46 -14.71 12.52
N LEU A 78 -9.08 -14.11 11.50
CA LEU A 78 -9.88 -14.84 10.51
C LEU A 78 -9.01 -15.76 9.62
N PHE A 79 -7.79 -15.36 9.27
CA PHE A 79 -6.84 -16.24 8.61
C PHE A 79 -6.53 -17.48 9.47
N ALA A 80 -6.26 -17.28 10.76
CA ALA A 80 -6.00 -18.39 11.69
C ALA A 80 -7.25 -19.28 11.89
N GLU A 81 -8.44 -18.71 12.02
CA GLU A 81 -9.70 -19.47 12.09
C GLU A 81 -9.99 -20.29 10.82
N LEU A 82 -9.47 -19.85 9.66
CA LEU A 82 -9.54 -20.59 8.40
C LEU A 82 -8.41 -21.63 8.25
N GLY A 83 -7.58 -21.78 9.27
CA GLY A 83 -6.54 -22.81 9.37
C GLY A 83 -5.19 -22.41 8.78
N ALA A 84 -4.91 -21.13 8.63
CA ALA A 84 -3.58 -20.64 8.28
C ALA A 84 -2.65 -20.57 9.49
N GLU A 85 -1.35 -20.75 9.27
CA GLU A 85 -0.29 -20.42 10.22
C GLU A 85 -0.02 -18.91 10.13
N THR A 86 -0.64 -18.13 11.03
CA THR A 86 -0.66 -16.67 10.88
C THR A 86 0.36 -16.00 11.80
N THR A 87 1.21 -15.18 11.19
CA THR A 87 2.13 -14.26 11.86
C THR A 87 1.65 -12.83 11.63
N VAL A 88 1.71 -12.00 12.68
CA VAL A 88 1.45 -10.56 12.59
C VAL A 88 2.73 -9.82 12.94
N LEU A 89 3.14 -8.88 12.12
CA LEU A 89 4.17 -7.90 12.43
C LEU A 89 3.54 -6.52 12.42
N ASP A 90 3.74 -5.77 13.50
CA ASP A 90 3.24 -4.40 13.61
C ASP A 90 4.20 -3.54 14.41
N ILE A 91 4.26 -2.25 14.08
CA ILE A 91 5.11 -1.27 14.76
C ILE A 91 4.52 -0.81 16.10
N SER A 92 3.20 -0.94 16.29
CA SER A 92 2.50 -0.55 17.51
C SER A 92 2.32 -1.73 18.48
N ALA A 93 2.94 -1.65 19.66
CA ALA A 93 2.76 -2.64 20.72
C ALA A 93 1.31 -2.70 21.22
N ARG A 94 0.56 -1.58 21.15
CA ARG A 94 -0.85 -1.51 21.51
C ARG A 94 -1.73 -2.25 20.52
N GLN A 95 -1.48 -2.09 19.23
CA GLN A 95 -2.15 -2.85 18.16
C GLN A 95 -1.93 -4.35 18.34
N LEU A 96 -0.68 -4.77 18.60
CA LEU A 96 -0.36 -6.18 18.88
C LEU A 96 -1.07 -6.70 20.14
N LYS A 97 -1.25 -5.85 21.15
CA LYS A 97 -2.05 -6.22 22.33
C LYS A 97 -3.51 -6.46 21.94
N THR A 98 -4.11 -5.59 21.16
CA THR A 98 -5.49 -5.73 20.66
C THR A 98 -5.66 -7.05 19.90
N VAL A 99 -4.79 -7.36 18.96
CA VAL A 99 -4.81 -8.63 18.22
C VAL A 99 -4.62 -9.84 19.13
N ARG A 100 -3.73 -9.75 20.12
CA ARG A 100 -3.51 -10.83 21.10
C ARG A 100 -4.77 -11.13 21.91
N ASP A 101 -5.43 -10.08 22.41
CA ASP A 101 -6.64 -10.22 23.21
C ASP A 101 -7.79 -10.77 22.36
N LEU A 102 -7.88 -10.32 21.11
CA LEU A 102 -8.84 -10.83 20.14
C LEU A 102 -8.60 -12.32 19.82
N ALA A 103 -7.35 -12.71 19.55
CA ALA A 103 -6.99 -14.10 19.29
C ALA A 103 -7.32 -15.03 20.47
N ARG A 104 -7.08 -14.57 21.70
CA ARG A 104 -7.47 -15.29 22.92
C ARG A 104 -8.97 -15.46 23.03
N SER A 105 -9.74 -14.42 22.75
CA SER A 105 -11.21 -14.47 22.80
C SER A 105 -11.82 -15.42 21.77
N ARG A 106 -11.06 -15.74 20.73
CA ARG A 106 -11.45 -16.62 19.62
C ARG A 106 -10.77 -18.00 19.66
N ASP A 107 -9.99 -18.27 20.71
CA ASP A 107 -9.22 -19.51 20.89
C ASP A 107 -8.35 -19.87 19.67
N VAL A 108 -7.67 -18.87 19.08
CA VAL A 108 -6.71 -19.07 17.99
C VAL A 108 -5.31 -18.67 18.39
N LYS A 109 -4.33 -19.33 17.76
CA LYS A 109 -2.91 -19.05 17.98
C LYS A 109 -2.38 -18.17 16.87
N LEU A 110 -1.70 -17.08 17.25
CA LEU A 110 -0.98 -16.19 16.34
C LEU A 110 0.46 -16.02 16.83
N ARG A 111 1.39 -15.91 15.88
CA ARG A 111 2.73 -15.42 16.18
C ARG A 111 2.73 -13.90 16.03
N LEU A 112 3.04 -13.18 17.10
CA LEU A 112 3.03 -11.72 17.12
C LEU A 112 4.45 -11.19 17.27
N LEU A 113 4.84 -10.26 16.38
CA LEU A 113 6.16 -9.62 16.38
C LEU A 113 5.99 -8.10 16.36
N HIS A 114 6.72 -7.43 17.23
CA HIS A 114 6.86 -5.98 17.24
C HIS A 114 8.03 -5.61 16.33
N GLY A 115 7.79 -4.81 15.28
CA GLY A 115 8.82 -4.46 14.32
C GLY A 115 8.33 -3.53 13.22
N ASP A 116 9.29 -3.03 12.45
CA ASP A 116 9.08 -2.17 11.29
C ASP A 116 8.94 -3.03 10.02
N MET A 117 7.93 -2.75 9.21
CA MET A 117 7.69 -3.46 7.94
C MET A 117 8.85 -3.34 6.93
N ARG A 118 9.75 -2.38 7.12
CA ARG A 118 10.95 -2.17 6.30
C ARG A 118 12.10 -3.12 6.64
N ASP A 119 11.97 -3.88 7.73
CA ASP A 119 12.96 -4.84 8.19
C ASP A 119 12.29 -6.17 8.58
N LEU A 120 12.30 -7.11 7.66
CA LEU A 120 11.79 -8.46 7.87
C LEU A 120 12.93 -9.48 8.09
N SER A 121 14.13 -9.04 8.47
CA SER A 121 15.33 -9.88 8.66
C SER A 121 15.14 -11.00 9.70
N VAL A 122 14.17 -10.85 10.60
CA VAL A 122 13.76 -11.89 11.56
C VAL A 122 13.14 -13.13 10.89
N PHE A 123 12.78 -13.02 9.61
CA PHE A 123 12.25 -14.12 8.81
C PHE A 123 13.26 -14.56 7.76
N ALA A 124 13.41 -15.88 7.60
CA ALA A 124 14.19 -16.44 6.52
C ALA A 124 13.50 -16.21 5.15
N ASP A 125 14.29 -16.31 4.08
CA ASP A 125 13.77 -16.28 2.72
C ASP A 125 12.73 -17.37 2.48
N GLY A 126 11.65 -17.05 1.79
CA GLY A 126 10.61 -18.03 1.47
C GLY A 126 9.78 -18.51 2.68
N SER A 127 9.72 -17.75 3.76
CA SER A 127 8.99 -18.11 5.00
C SER A 127 7.48 -18.09 4.85
N PHE A 128 6.92 -17.39 3.87
CA PHE A 128 5.48 -17.16 3.75
C PHE A 128 4.94 -17.51 2.37
N ASP A 129 3.70 -17.98 2.34
CA ASP A 129 2.96 -18.30 1.13
C ASP A 129 2.02 -17.15 0.75
N LEU A 130 1.59 -16.35 1.73
CA LEU A 130 0.82 -15.13 1.56
C LEU A 130 1.33 -14.03 2.47
N VAL A 131 1.63 -12.87 1.89
CA VAL A 131 1.78 -11.62 2.65
C VAL A 131 0.55 -10.76 2.41
N TRP A 132 -0.20 -10.52 3.49
CA TRP A 132 -1.36 -9.65 3.54
C TRP A 132 -0.95 -8.29 4.11
N HIS A 133 -1.01 -7.25 3.29
CA HIS A 133 -0.56 -5.91 3.64
C HIS A 133 -1.66 -4.89 3.31
N SER A 134 -2.48 -4.60 4.31
CA SER A 134 -3.64 -3.74 4.10
C SER A 134 -3.35 -2.32 4.59
N HIS A 135 -3.43 -1.37 3.68
CA HIS A 135 -3.55 0.07 3.93
C HIS A 135 -2.44 0.73 4.76
N SER A 136 -1.25 0.17 4.85
CA SER A 136 -0.23 0.70 5.76
C SER A 136 1.08 1.13 5.10
N ILE A 137 1.30 0.78 3.82
CA ILE A 137 2.52 1.19 3.11
C ILE A 137 2.63 2.73 2.96
N VAL A 138 1.51 3.44 3.04
CA VAL A 138 1.44 4.90 3.05
C VAL A 138 2.23 5.53 4.22
N PHE A 139 2.46 4.80 5.32
CA PHE A 139 3.13 5.31 6.52
C PHE A 139 4.66 5.17 6.49
N VAL A 140 5.25 4.76 5.38
CA VAL A 140 6.70 4.66 5.22
C VAL A 140 7.18 5.47 4.02
N PRO A 141 8.37 6.10 4.10
CA PRO A 141 8.91 6.87 2.97
C PRO A 141 9.46 5.99 1.84
N ASP A 142 9.88 4.76 2.15
CA ASP A 142 10.56 3.84 1.22
C ASP A 142 9.72 2.56 1.03
N ALA A 143 8.68 2.66 0.21
CA ALA A 143 7.85 1.53 -0.16
C ALA A 143 8.63 0.44 -0.92
N ALA A 144 9.66 0.83 -1.69
CA ALA A 144 10.46 -0.13 -2.44
C ALA A 144 11.22 -1.08 -1.51
N ARG A 145 11.73 -0.59 -0.38
CA ARG A 145 12.37 -1.42 0.64
C ARG A 145 11.39 -2.43 1.25
N VAL A 146 10.18 -1.99 1.58
CA VAL A 146 9.13 -2.90 2.09
C VAL A 146 8.82 -3.99 1.09
N ILE A 147 8.63 -3.63 -0.18
CA ILE A 147 8.29 -4.57 -1.26
C ILE A 147 9.45 -5.54 -1.52
N ALA A 148 10.72 -5.07 -1.43
CA ALA A 148 11.89 -5.93 -1.56
C ALA A 148 11.95 -6.99 -0.44
N GLU A 149 11.70 -6.61 0.82
CA GLU A 149 11.62 -7.53 1.95
C GLU A 149 10.46 -8.51 1.80
N VAL A 150 9.28 -8.05 1.35
CA VAL A 150 8.15 -8.93 1.03
C VAL A 150 8.54 -9.93 -0.05
N GLY A 151 9.20 -9.48 -1.13
CA GLY A 151 9.69 -10.37 -2.18
C GLY A 151 10.67 -11.40 -1.66
N ARG A 152 11.53 -11.06 -0.71
CA ARG A 152 12.49 -11.99 -0.08
C ARG A 152 11.80 -13.05 0.76
N VAL A 153 10.87 -12.65 1.63
CA VAL A 153 10.22 -13.57 2.58
C VAL A 153 9.12 -14.42 1.96
N LEU A 154 8.62 -14.09 0.78
CA LEU A 154 7.68 -14.94 0.04
C LEU A 154 8.35 -16.18 -0.53
N ALA A 155 7.70 -17.31 -0.39
CA ALA A 155 8.06 -18.55 -1.08
C ALA A 155 7.86 -18.41 -2.60
N PRO A 156 8.57 -19.19 -3.44
CA PRO A 156 8.28 -19.28 -4.87
C PRO A 156 6.80 -19.58 -5.11
N GLY A 157 6.14 -18.79 -5.96
CA GLY A 157 4.70 -18.87 -6.21
C GLY A 157 3.81 -18.23 -5.14
N GLY A 158 4.41 -17.76 -4.04
CA GLY A 158 3.70 -17.05 -2.97
C GLY A 158 3.09 -15.72 -3.44
N VAL A 159 2.08 -15.26 -2.72
CA VAL A 159 1.23 -14.13 -3.09
C VAL A 159 1.49 -12.94 -2.17
N TYR A 160 1.70 -11.79 -2.74
CA TYR A 160 1.62 -10.49 -2.09
C TYR A 160 0.29 -9.83 -2.46
N ARG A 161 -0.57 -9.63 -1.48
CA ARG A 161 -1.78 -8.81 -1.63
C ARG A 161 -1.61 -7.55 -0.79
N ALA A 162 -1.67 -6.39 -1.42
CA ALA A 162 -1.52 -5.12 -0.74
C ALA A 162 -2.57 -4.11 -1.19
N SER A 163 -2.82 -3.15 -0.32
CA SER A 163 -3.63 -1.97 -0.62
C SER A 163 -3.03 -0.73 0.03
N THR A 164 -3.28 0.43 -0.56
CA THR A 164 -2.90 1.74 -0.02
C THR A 164 -3.87 2.82 -0.49
N MET A 165 -3.82 3.98 0.14
CA MET A 165 -4.54 5.15 -0.38
C MET A 165 -4.08 5.47 -1.80
N HIS A 166 -5.03 5.87 -2.63
CA HIS A 166 -4.72 6.34 -3.97
C HIS A 166 -3.89 7.63 -3.89
N PRO A 167 -2.71 7.70 -4.54
CA PRO A 167 -1.77 8.79 -4.33
C PRO A 167 -2.30 10.16 -4.82
N VAL A 168 -3.27 10.18 -5.71
CA VAL A 168 -3.95 11.41 -6.15
C VAL A 168 -4.93 11.86 -5.06
N THR A 169 -5.80 10.96 -4.61
CA THR A 169 -6.85 11.26 -3.64
C THR A 169 -6.26 11.69 -2.29
N LEU A 170 -5.19 11.01 -1.84
CA LEU A 170 -4.45 11.40 -0.63
C LEU A 170 -4.00 12.87 -0.65
N ARG A 171 -3.63 13.41 -1.81
CA ARG A 171 -3.19 14.80 -1.96
C ARG A 171 -4.32 15.81 -2.12
N MET A 172 -5.57 15.33 -2.21
CA MET A 172 -6.76 16.14 -2.40
C MET A 172 -7.67 16.21 -1.18
N TYR A 173 -7.50 15.35 -0.18
CA TYR A 173 -8.28 15.42 1.05
C TYR A 173 -8.16 16.78 1.72
N GLY A 174 -9.31 17.36 2.10
CA GLY A 174 -9.37 18.67 2.76
C GLY A 174 -8.91 19.85 1.90
N THR A 175 -8.90 19.73 0.56
CA THR A 175 -8.45 20.82 -0.33
C THR A 175 -9.59 21.47 -1.13
N TRP A 176 -10.83 21.38 -0.64
CA TRP A 176 -11.98 21.99 -1.31
C TRP A 176 -11.90 23.51 -1.31
N THR A 177 -12.01 24.12 -2.49
CA THR A 177 -11.88 25.58 -2.71
C THR A 177 -13.22 26.32 -2.77
N GLY A 178 -14.33 25.62 -2.56
CA GLY A 178 -15.68 26.13 -2.80
C GLY A 178 -16.23 25.81 -4.19
N THR A 179 -15.36 25.51 -5.16
CA THR A 179 -15.76 25.19 -6.55
C THR A 179 -15.08 23.92 -7.10
N GLY A 180 -14.08 23.40 -6.43
CA GLY A 180 -13.34 22.20 -6.83
C GLY A 180 -12.27 21.83 -5.83
N TRP A 181 -11.70 20.62 -5.96
CA TRP A 181 -10.56 20.20 -5.18
C TRP A 181 -9.26 20.67 -5.82
N GLY A 182 -8.34 21.12 -5.00
CA GLY A 182 -6.97 21.41 -5.38
C GLY A 182 -6.03 20.26 -5.04
N PHE A 183 -4.77 20.42 -5.38
CA PHE A 183 -3.68 19.57 -4.88
C PHE A 183 -2.88 20.33 -3.84
N ARG A 184 -2.73 19.78 -2.64
CA ARG A 184 -1.83 20.36 -1.62
C ARG A 184 -0.35 20.11 -1.93
N GLN A 185 -0.07 19.12 -2.78
CA GLN A 185 1.28 18.71 -3.18
C GLN A 185 1.23 18.09 -4.57
N SER A 186 2.26 18.33 -5.40
CA SER A 186 2.37 17.70 -6.72
C SER A 186 2.40 16.17 -6.61
N TYR A 187 1.76 15.48 -7.56
CA TYR A 187 1.86 14.02 -7.69
C TYR A 187 3.32 13.53 -7.81
N PHE A 188 4.19 14.35 -8.36
CA PHE A 188 5.61 14.04 -8.61
C PHE A 188 6.54 14.49 -7.48
N GLU A 189 6.01 15.15 -6.46
CA GLU A 189 6.79 15.60 -5.33
C GLU A 189 7.00 14.47 -4.33
N ASP A 190 8.25 14.29 -3.91
CA ASP A 190 8.62 13.33 -2.87
C ASP A 190 8.43 13.95 -1.48
N GLY A 191 8.27 13.09 -0.47
CA GLY A 191 8.12 13.49 0.93
C GLY A 191 6.73 13.19 1.50
N ALA A 192 6.59 13.49 2.79
CA ALA A 192 5.31 13.31 3.47
C ALA A 192 4.28 14.33 2.98
N VAL A 193 3.05 13.88 2.81
CA VAL A 193 1.90 14.76 2.57
C VAL A 193 1.60 15.53 3.86
N VAL A 194 1.52 16.85 3.76
CA VAL A 194 1.25 17.73 4.92
C VAL A 194 -0.23 18.07 4.93
N PHE A 195 -0.92 17.67 5.98
CA PHE A 195 -2.32 18.04 6.21
C PHE A 195 -2.42 19.29 7.07
N ASP A 196 -3.41 20.15 6.78
CA ASP A 196 -3.64 21.39 7.55
C ASP A 196 -4.19 21.06 8.94
N ASP A 197 -5.08 20.06 9.03
CA ASP A 197 -5.55 19.47 10.28
C ASP A 197 -5.00 18.07 10.43
N PRO A 198 -4.05 17.83 11.36
CA PRO A 198 -3.49 16.52 11.62
C PRO A 198 -4.37 15.64 12.53
N THR A 199 -5.59 16.08 12.78
CA THR A 199 -6.49 15.40 13.70
C THR A 199 -7.25 14.29 13.00
N TRP A 200 -7.25 13.12 13.62
CA TRP A 200 -8.11 12.01 13.21
C TRP A 200 -9.46 12.15 13.90
N GLU A 201 -10.52 12.22 13.10
CA GLU A 201 -11.89 12.38 13.58
C GLU A 201 -12.76 11.22 13.11
N PHE A 202 -13.41 10.53 14.06
CA PHE A 202 -14.33 9.43 13.79
C PHE A 202 -15.48 9.50 14.76
N GLU A 203 -16.70 9.65 14.27
CA GLU A 203 -17.91 9.76 15.08
C GLU A 203 -17.71 10.82 16.18
N ASP A 204 -17.66 10.39 17.45
CA ASP A 204 -17.47 11.25 18.61
C ASP A 204 -16.02 11.31 19.11
N VAL A 205 -15.08 10.70 18.40
CA VAL A 205 -13.67 10.60 18.83
C VAL A 205 -12.79 11.48 17.94
N LYS A 206 -12.13 12.46 18.55
CA LYS A 206 -11.16 13.32 17.92
C LYS A 206 -9.79 13.15 18.56
N VAL A 207 -8.76 12.84 17.77
CA VAL A 207 -7.41 12.52 18.26
C VAL A 207 -6.37 13.31 17.49
N ASP A 208 -5.64 14.16 18.19
CA ASP A 208 -4.43 14.80 17.66
C ASP A 208 -3.32 13.75 17.55
N ALA A 209 -3.16 13.15 16.37
CA ALA A 209 -2.17 12.13 16.08
C ALA A 209 -1.66 12.30 14.64
N PRO A 210 -0.82 13.31 14.38
CA PRO A 210 -0.30 13.61 13.05
C PRO A 210 0.60 12.49 12.52
N THR A 211 0.03 11.56 11.79
CA THR A 211 0.79 10.54 11.08
C THR A 211 1.56 11.16 9.91
N LEU A 212 2.74 10.59 9.61
CA LEU A 212 3.48 10.93 8.41
C LEU A 212 3.06 9.98 7.28
N GLU A 213 2.45 10.52 6.25
CA GLU A 213 1.88 9.76 5.13
C GLU A 213 2.55 10.13 3.82
N TYR A 214 2.82 9.12 2.98
CA TYR A 214 3.56 9.23 1.73
C TYR A 214 2.72 8.73 0.57
N GLY A 215 2.44 9.61 -0.38
CA GLY A 215 1.69 9.26 -1.60
C GLY A 215 2.59 8.62 -2.65
N HIS A 216 2.87 7.32 -2.52
CA HIS A 216 3.72 6.60 -3.48
C HIS A 216 3.09 6.56 -4.87
N ARG A 217 3.87 6.93 -5.89
CA ARG A 217 3.40 6.85 -7.28
C ARG A 217 3.10 5.39 -7.65
N ILE A 218 2.03 5.19 -8.42
CA ILE A 218 1.63 3.84 -8.87
C ILE A 218 2.77 3.17 -9.65
N SER A 219 3.47 3.94 -10.50
CA SER A 219 4.63 3.43 -11.25
C SER A 219 5.74 2.91 -10.35
N ASP A 220 6.00 3.58 -9.22
CA ASP A 220 7.08 3.20 -8.30
C ASP A 220 6.73 1.92 -7.55
N LEU A 221 5.46 1.75 -7.16
CA LEU A 221 4.97 0.51 -6.53
C LEU A 221 5.07 -0.69 -7.48
N ILE A 222 4.65 -0.52 -8.75
CA ILE A 222 4.72 -1.57 -9.76
C ILE A 222 6.18 -1.93 -10.08
N ASN A 223 7.04 -0.91 -10.26
CA ASN A 223 8.46 -1.11 -10.53
C ASN A 223 9.20 -1.78 -9.35
N ALA A 224 8.83 -1.42 -8.11
CA ALA A 224 9.35 -2.07 -6.91
C ALA A 224 8.95 -3.55 -6.85
N CYS A 225 7.71 -3.90 -7.20
CA CYS A 225 7.29 -5.29 -7.32
C CYS A 225 8.14 -6.05 -8.35
N ALA A 226 8.32 -5.48 -9.55
CA ALA A 226 9.13 -6.10 -10.60
C ALA A 226 10.59 -6.30 -10.15
N ALA A 227 11.19 -5.29 -9.51
CA ALA A 227 12.55 -5.37 -8.98
C ALA A 227 12.70 -6.43 -7.86
N ALA A 228 11.65 -6.68 -7.09
CA ALA A 228 11.59 -7.71 -6.05
C ALA A 228 11.27 -9.13 -6.58
N GLY A 229 11.18 -9.32 -7.90
CA GLY A 229 10.81 -10.59 -8.52
C GLY A 229 9.34 -10.97 -8.32
N LEU A 230 8.49 -9.97 -8.18
CA LEU A 230 7.04 -10.10 -8.01
C LEU A 230 6.35 -9.67 -9.32
N VAL A 231 5.60 -10.57 -9.94
CA VAL A 231 4.75 -10.24 -11.10
C VAL A 231 3.40 -9.78 -10.60
N VAL A 232 3.05 -8.54 -10.90
CA VAL A 232 1.71 -8.00 -10.63
C VAL A 232 0.73 -8.66 -11.62
N ASP A 233 -0.15 -9.50 -11.12
CA ASP A 233 -1.16 -10.24 -11.89
C ASP A 233 -2.60 -9.75 -11.61
N GLY A 234 -2.74 -8.70 -10.81
CA GLY A 234 -3.98 -7.99 -10.57
C GLY A 234 -3.70 -6.61 -9.98
N PHE A 235 -4.40 -5.59 -10.49
CA PHE A 235 -4.33 -4.22 -9.99
C PHE A 235 -5.71 -3.59 -10.09
N TRP A 236 -6.19 -3.00 -9.01
CA TRP A 236 -7.54 -2.47 -8.92
C TRP A 236 -7.52 -1.10 -8.25
N GLU A 237 -8.37 -0.23 -8.72
CA GLU A 237 -8.80 0.98 -8.03
C GLU A 237 -10.14 0.70 -7.36
N THR A 238 -10.31 1.13 -6.12
CA THR A 238 -11.58 0.92 -5.42
C THR A 238 -12.67 1.74 -6.07
N THR A 239 -13.78 1.10 -6.35
CA THR A 239 -14.96 1.78 -6.89
C THR A 239 -15.83 2.32 -5.75
N PRO A 240 -16.64 3.35 -5.99
CA PRO A 240 -17.57 3.86 -5.00
C PRO A 240 -18.50 2.81 -4.41
N GLY A 241 -18.87 1.77 -5.18
CA GLY A 241 -19.69 0.67 -4.71
C GLY A 241 -18.99 -0.31 -3.77
N GLU A 242 -17.65 -0.32 -3.75
CA GLU A 242 -16.85 -1.13 -2.83
C GLU A 242 -16.66 -0.43 -1.47
N ILE A 243 -16.68 0.91 -1.45
CA ILE A 243 -16.59 1.72 -0.24
C ILE A 243 -17.97 1.87 0.40
N SER A 244 -19.00 2.09 -0.43
CA SER A 244 -20.37 2.26 0.02
C SER A 244 -21.31 1.33 -0.76
N THR A 245 -21.91 0.36 -0.07
CA THR A 245 -22.91 -0.56 -0.63
C THR A 245 -24.24 0.10 -0.97
N ARG A 246 -24.39 1.42 -0.81
CA ARG A 246 -25.70 2.09 -0.76
C ARG A 246 -26.20 2.67 -2.08
N VAL A 247 -25.35 2.94 -3.07
CA VAL A 247 -25.82 3.56 -4.32
C VAL A 247 -25.10 3.01 -5.55
N PRO A 248 -25.79 2.32 -6.47
CA PRO A 248 -25.23 1.97 -7.77
C PRO A 248 -25.00 3.25 -8.59
N LEU A 249 -23.84 3.31 -9.28
CA LEU A 249 -23.55 4.37 -10.26
C LEU A 249 -24.62 4.33 -11.36
N ARG A 250 -25.56 5.28 -11.34
CA ARG A 250 -26.47 5.48 -12.47
C ARG A 250 -25.79 6.39 -13.50
N ALA A 251 -25.95 6.07 -14.76
CA ALA A 251 -25.61 6.99 -15.84
C ALA A 251 -26.45 8.28 -15.69
N LEU A 252 -25.76 9.38 -15.44
CA LEU A 252 -26.41 10.65 -15.11
C LEU A 252 -26.03 11.73 -16.14
N PRO A 253 -26.90 12.69 -16.43
CA PRO A 253 -26.65 13.71 -17.44
C PRO A 253 -25.45 14.60 -17.06
N PRO A 254 -24.58 14.99 -18.03
CA PRO A 254 -23.27 15.57 -17.79
C PRO A 254 -23.24 17.03 -17.26
N LYS A 255 -24.37 17.62 -16.91
CA LYS A 255 -24.48 19.07 -16.61
C LYS A 255 -24.48 19.45 -15.12
N ARG A 256 -24.34 18.50 -14.21
CA ARG A 256 -24.26 18.78 -12.77
C ARG A 256 -23.01 18.15 -12.18
N LEU A 257 -22.45 18.77 -11.15
CA LEU A 257 -21.36 18.16 -10.39
C LEU A 257 -21.84 16.84 -9.78
N LEU A 258 -20.95 15.85 -9.68
CA LEU A 258 -21.27 14.50 -9.20
C LEU A 258 -21.88 14.52 -7.80
N ALA A 259 -21.32 15.33 -6.88
CA ALA A 259 -21.82 15.48 -5.53
C ALA A 259 -23.29 15.96 -5.48
N GLU A 260 -23.64 16.98 -6.28
CA GLU A 260 -25.02 17.50 -6.37
C GLU A 260 -26.00 16.44 -6.90
N ARG A 261 -25.52 15.58 -7.78
CA ARG A 261 -26.32 14.51 -8.40
C ARG A 261 -26.65 13.40 -7.41
N GLU A 262 -25.77 13.16 -6.45
CA GLU A 262 -25.86 12.07 -5.47
C GLU A 262 -26.33 12.57 -4.10
N GLY A 263 -26.61 13.88 -3.97
CA GLY A 263 -27.04 14.48 -2.71
C GLY A 263 -25.96 14.51 -1.63
N LEU A 264 -24.67 14.53 -2.08
CA LEU A 264 -23.53 14.63 -1.19
C LEU A 264 -23.18 16.09 -0.95
N GLU A 265 -22.66 16.39 0.23
CA GLU A 265 -22.09 17.70 0.56
C GLU A 265 -20.90 18.00 -0.35
N PRO A 266 -20.95 19.06 -1.19
CA PRO A 266 -19.81 19.44 -2.01
C PRO A 266 -18.58 19.72 -1.15
N GLY A 267 -17.43 19.08 -1.48
CA GLY A 267 -16.20 19.23 -0.74
C GLY A 267 -16.03 18.28 0.44
N SER A 268 -17.00 17.44 0.75
CA SER A 268 -16.84 16.36 1.72
C SER A 268 -15.94 15.24 1.19
N ASP A 269 -15.33 14.48 2.10
CA ASP A 269 -14.53 13.31 1.74
C ASP A 269 -15.36 12.27 0.99
N ASP A 270 -16.65 12.09 1.37
CA ASP A 270 -17.59 11.22 0.65
C ASP A 270 -17.76 11.64 -0.81
N ALA A 271 -17.83 12.95 -1.08
CA ALA A 271 -17.94 13.49 -2.43
C ALA A 271 -16.64 13.31 -3.23
N LEU A 272 -15.48 13.43 -2.58
CA LEU A 272 -14.17 13.16 -3.18
C LEU A 272 -14.03 11.69 -3.55
N GLU A 273 -14.28 10.78 -2.61
CA GLU A 273 -14.20 9.32 -2.80
C GLU A 273 -15.22 8.79 -3.81
N ARG A 274 -16.33 9.52 -4.01
CA ARG A 274 -17.29 9.23 -5.07
C ARG A 274 -16.80 9.64 -6.45
N SER A 275 -15.92 10.61 -6.50
CA SER A 275 -15.36 11.19 -7.73
C SER A 275 -14.06 10.54 -8.16
N LEU A 276 -13.27 10.06 -7.21
CA LEU A 276 -11.94 9.46 -7.40
C LEU A 276 -11.82 8.18 -6.58
N PRO A 277 -10.97 7.22 -7.00
CA PRO A 277 -10.71 6.04 -6.20
C PRO A 277 -10.00 6.42 -4.89
N ALA A 278 -10.55 6.03 -3.75
CA ALA A 278 -9.92 6.26 -2.45
C ALA A 278 -8.67 5.40 -2.26
N PHE A 279 -8.69 4.17 -2.77
CA PHE A 279 -7.62 3.18 -2.60
C PHE A 279 -7.24 2.54 -3.92
N ILE A 280 -5.98 2.09 -3.96
CA ILE A 280 -5.49 1.10 -4.91
C ILE A 280 -5.18 -0.19 -4.17
N GLU A 281 -5.38 -1.29 -4.87
CA GLU A 281 -5.10 -2.63 -4.40
C GLU A 281 -4.39 -3.42 -5.49
N TRP A 282 -3.42 -4.23 -5.12
CA TRP A 282 -2.74 -5.10 -6.08
C TRP A 282 -2.48 -6.49 -5.50
N ARG A 283 -2.38 -7.42 -6.41
CA ARG A 283 -1.88 -8.75 -6.17
C ARG A 283 -0.65 -8.97 -7.03
N ALA A 284 0.40 -9.51 -6.42
CA ALA A 284 1.60 -9.90 -7.12
C ALA A 284 2.05 -11.30 -6.68
N ARG A 285 2.66 -12.05 -7.59
CA ARG A 285 3.15 -13.40 -7.33
C ARG A 285 4.66 -13.44 -7.44
N LYS A 286 5.30 -14.12 -6.47
CA LYS A 286 6.73 -14.38 -6.56
C LYS A 286 7.02 -15.36 -7.69
N VAL A 287 7.90 -14.96 -8.61
CA VAL A 287 8.31 -15.83 -9.72
C VAL A 287 8.99 -17.07 -9.16
N SER A 288 8.52 -18.24 -9.57
CA SER A 288 9.25 -19.48 -9.39
C SER A 288 10.35 -19.51 -10.45
N LEU A 289 11.60 -19.29 -10.05
CA LEU A 289 12.70 -19.60 -10.97
C LEU A 289 12.61 -21.10 -11.31
N PRO A 290 12.67 -21.51 -12.58
CA PRO A 290 12.75 -22.91 -12.91
C PRO A 290 13.95 -23.47 -12.17
N SER A 291 13.75 -24.57 -11.43
CA SER A 291 14.84 -25.30 -10.77
C SER A 291 15.85 -25.63 -11.85
N GLY A 292 16.97 -24.92 -11.85
CA GLY A 292 18.00 -25.03 -12.88
C GLY A 292 18.59 -26.45 -12.88
N SER A 293 18.19 -27.25 -13.85
CA SER A 293 19.04 -28.31 -14.35
C SER A 293 20.28 -27.60 -14.92
N GLY A 294 21.43 -27.79 -14.26
CA GLY A 294 22.66 -27.09 -14.56
C GLY A 294 23.05 -27.12 -16.03
N SER A 295 22.89 -26.00 -16.69
CA SER A 295 23.66 -25.64 -17.86
C SER A 295 24.31 -24.28 -17.58
N ARG A 296 25.63 -24.35 -17.33
CA ARG A 296 26.48 -23.15 -17.27
C ARG A 296 26.20 -22.27 -18.49
N PRO A 297 26.07 -20.95 -18.34
CA PRO A 297 25.94 -20.09 -19.50
C PRO A 297 27.17 -20.31 -20.42
N ARG A 298 26.88 -20.69 -21.68
CA ARG A 298 27.90 -20.72 -22.72
C ARG A 298 28.50 -19.32 -22.82
N THR A 299 29.79 -19.22 -22.54
CA THR A 299 30.57 -18.02 -22.80
C THR A 299 30.37 -17.63 -24.27
N VAL A 300 29.67 -16.54 -24.49
CA VAL A 300 29.53 -15.92 -25.81
C VAL A 300 30.94 -15.32 -26.12
N THR A 301 31.70 -15.99 -26.94
CA THR A 301 32.94 -15.45 -27.49
C THR A 301 32.59 -14.24 -28.33
N ARG A 302 33.06 -13.09 -27.91
CA ARG A 302 32.89 -11.81 -28.58
C ARG A 302 33.51 -11.87 -29.98
N ALA A 303 32.69 -11.69 -31.01
CA ALA A 303 33.17 -11.57 -32.37
C ALA A 303 34.10 -10.35 -32.54
N PRO A 304 35.13 -10.41 -33.36
CA PRO A 304 36.03 -9.31 -33.55
C PRO A 304 35.35 -8.15 -34.25
N ARG A 305 35.62 -6.93 -33.79
CA ARG A 305 35.11 -5.68 -34.38
C ARG A 305 35.68 -5.49 -35.79
N PRO A 306 34.87 -5.10 -36.78
CA PRO A 306 35.42 -4.69 -38.07
C PRO A 306 36.16 -3.36 -37.93
N SER A 307 37.36 -3.29 -38.55
CA SER A 307 38.19 -2.11 -38.64
C SER A 307 37.51 -1.04 -39.50
N GLY A 308 37.22 0.13 -38.91
CA GLY A 308 36.66 1.27 -39.62
C GLY A 308 37.65 2.02 -40.52
N PRO A 309 37.20 2.69 -41.56
CA PRO A 309 38.07 3.43 -42.45
C PRO A 309 38.51 4.78 -41.89
N ARG A 310 39.72 5.19 -42.36
CA ARG A 310 40.48 6.36 -41.93
C ARG A 310 39.72 7.68 -42.26
N ARG A 311 39.92 8.65 -41.39
CA ARG A 311 39.51 10.06 -41.52
C ARG A 311 40.18 10.73 -42.75
N ALA A 312 39.39 11.50 -43.48
CA ALA A 312 39.87 12.58 -44.35
C ALA A 312 39.27 13.91 -43.90
N GLY A 313 40.03 14.94 -44.02
CA GLY A 313 40.06 16.20 -43.34
C GLY A 313 38.85 17.15 -43.51
N SER A 314 38.84 18.09 -42.60
CA SER A 314 38.02 19.30 -42.59
C SER A 314 38.26 20.22 -43.76
N PRO A 315 37.32 21.15 -44.06
CA PRO A 315 37.62 22.53 -43.70
C PRO A 315 36.49 23.36 -43.12
N THR A 316 36.92 24.29 -42.36
CA THR A 316 36.29 25.47 -41.75
C THR A 316 35.33 26.28 -42.65
N SER A 317 34.21 26.76 -42.13
CA SER A 317 33.73 28.13 -42.39
C SER A 317 32.83 28.67 -41.31
N ARG A 318 33.16 29.88 -40.87
CA ARG A 318 32.44 30.79 -39.97
C ARG A 318 31.18 31.35 -40.63
N ARG A 319 30.12 31.66 -39.88
CA ARG A 319 29.35 32.91 -39.85
C ARG A 319 28.26 32.85 -38.78
N ARG A 320 28.38 33.65 -37.80
CA ARG A 320 27.73 34.89 -37.30
C ARG A 320 26.20 34.97 -37.53
N ALA A 321 25.46 34.94 -36.41
CA ALA A 321 24.80 36.03 -35.70
C ALA A 321 23.39 36.50 -36.14
N ARG A 322 22.58 36.77 -35.12
CA ARG A 322 21.44 37.69 -34.88
C ARG A 322 20.06 37.04 -34.93
N ALA A 323 19.43 36.95 -33.79
CA ALA A 323 18.55 37.87 -33.05
C ALA A 323 17.20 38.15 -33.75
N ARG A 324 16.15 37.62 -33.21
CA ARG A 324 15.01 38.35 -32.60
C ARG A 324 14.24 37.40 -31.68
#